data_150288b39912ddc79f1b1afb22932f0a
#
_entry.id   150288b39912ddc79f1b1afb22932f0a
#
_cell.length_a   1.000
_cell.length_b   1.000
_cell.length_c   1.000
_cell.angle_alpha   90.00
_cell.angle_beta   90.00
_cell.angle_gamma   90.00
#
_symmetry.space_group_name_H-M   'P 1'
#
loop_
_entity.id
_entity.type
_entity.pdbx_description
1 polymer ?
#
loop_
_entity_poly.entity_id
_entity_poly.type
_entity_poly.pdbx_seq_one_letter_code
_entity_poly.pdbx_strand_id
1 'polypeptide(L)'
;MLFSLTNPEVAIMMMGLFLFAVLLGFPIAFTLMAMGIGFGYYAYYDPTMMEHLFDNRIFSLFVKNTYTVMDNNVLTAVPLFLFMGYLVERAGIVAKLFFAIRLAAHRLPASMAVAALITCTLFSTATGIIGAVVTLMGLLAWPAMVKAGYDKKFASGIICSGGCLGILIPPSICLLYTSDAADDL
;
A
#
# COMPACT_ATOMS: atom_id res chain seq x y z
N MET A 1 -26.28 -4.86 -28.72
CA MET A 1 -26.23 -5.88 -27.66
C MET A 1 -24.96 -6.70 -27.84
N LEU A 2 -23.80 -6.15 -27.45
CA LEU A 2 -22.50 -6.79 -27.69
C LEU A 2 -21.82 -7.24 -26.39
N PHE A 3 -22.43 -7.58 -25.37
CA PHE A 3 -21.93 -8.27 -24.18
C PHE A 3 -22.95 -8.14 -23.05
N SER A 4 -23.90 -9.04 -23.01
CA SER A 4 -24.70 -9.29 -21.79
C SER A 4 -23.86 -10.18 -20.85
N LEU A 5 -22.71 -9.65 -20.41
CA LEU A 5 -21.92 -10.29 -19.37
C LEU A 5 -22.69 -10.22 -18.06
N THR A 6 -22.79 -11.34 -17.37
CA THR A 6 -23.30 -11.38 -16.00
C THR A 6 -22.37 -10.60 -15.06
N ASN A 7 -22.90 -9.97 -14.02
CA ASN A 7 -22.12 -9.17 -13.08
C ASN A 7 -20.80 -9.82 -12.60
N PRO A 8 -20.72 -11.14 -12.32
CA PRO A 8 -19.47 -11.78 -11.92
C PRO A 8 -18.44 -11.87 -13.07
N GLU A 9 -18.87 -12.03 -14.33
CA GLU A 9 -17.96 -12.10 -15.49
C GLU A 9 -17.28 -10.75 -15.74
N VAL A 10 -18.04 -9.65 -15.59
CA VAL A 10 -17.51 -8.28 -15.68
C VAL A 10 -16.48 -8.03 -14.59
N ALA A 11 -16.72 -8.50 -13.35
CA ALA A 11 -15.79 -8.35 -12.24
C ALA A 11 -14.47 -9.11 -12.49
N ILE A 12 -14.56 -10.35 -13.02
CA ILE A 12 -13.37 -11.15 -13.36
C ILE A 12 -12.58 -10.49 -14.49
N MET A 13 -13.27 -9.99 -15.52
CA MET A 13 -12.64 -9.29 -16.65
C MET A 13 -11.95 -8.00 -16.17
N MET A 14 -12.59 -7.23 -15.29
CA MET A 14 -12.01 -6.03 -14.67
C MET A 14 -10.73 -6.37 -13.90
N MET A 15 -10.77 -7.40 -13.06
CA MET A 15 -9.60 -7.86 -12.30
C MET A 15 -8.47 -8.31 -13.22
N GLY A 16 -8.78 -9.10 -14.26
CA GLY A 16 -7.79 -9.57 -15.22
C GLY A 16 -7.14 -8.43 -16.02
N LEU A 17 -7.94 -7.47 -16.48
CA LEU A 17 -7.45 -6.30 -17.20
C LEU A 17 -6.60 -5.39 -16.31
N PHE A 18 -6.99 -5.24 -15.04
CA PHE A 18 -6.20 -4.51 -14.04
C PHE A 18 -4.82 -5.14 -13.83
N LEU A 19 -4.77 -6.45 -13.57
CA LEU A 19 -3.51 -7.17 -13.40
C LEU A 19 -2.63 -7.08 -14.66
N PHE A 20 -3.23 -7.21 -15.83
CA PHE A 20 -2.52 -7.09 -17.10
C PHE A 20 -1.92 -5.68 -17.29
N ALA A 21 -2.66 -4.62 -16.99
CA ALA A 21 -2.19 -3.25 -17.08
C ALA A 21 -1.06 -2.96 -16.09
N VAL A 22 -1.15 -3.48 -14.86
CA VAL A 22 -0.07 -3.36 -13.85
C VAL A 22 1.19 -4.10 -14.29
N LEU A 23 1.06 -5.29 -14.88
CA LEU A 23 2.20 -6.05 -15.41
C LEU A 23 2.89 -5.34 -16.59
N LEU A 24 2.16 -4.54 -17.37
CA LEU A 24 2.72 -3.69 -18.42
C LEU A 24 3.48 -2.46 -17.87
N GLY A 25 3.45 -2.25 -16.55
CA GLY A 25 4.16 -1.15 -15.90
C GLY A 25 3.40 0.19 -15.88
N PHE A 26 2.10 0.21 -16.15
CA PHE A 26 1.30 1.42 -16.01
C PHE A 26 1.21 1.85 -14.54
N PRO A 27 1.28 3.17 -14.23
CA PRO A 27 1.10 3.66 -12.87
C PRO A 27 -0.28 3.27 -12.31
N ILE A 28 -0.28 2.66 -11.13
CA ILE A 28 -1.47 2.07 -10.50
C ILE A 28 -2.61 3.09 -10.36
N ALA A 29 -2.29 4.35 -10.00
CA ALA A 29 -3.28 5.41 -9.81
C ALA A 29 -4.07 5.69 -11.10
N PHE A 30 -3.38 5.85 -12.23
CA PHE A 30 -4.03 6.10 -13.52
C PHE A 30 -4.80 4.87 -14.01
N THR A 31 -4.26 3.68 -13.77
CA THR A 31 -4.92 2.42 -14.13
C THR A 31 -6.23 2.27 -13.37
N LEU A 32 -6.23 2.49 -12.05
CA LEU A 32 -7.45 2.43 -11.22
C LEU A 32 -8.48 3.47 -11.65
N MET A 33 -8.06 4.71 -11.95
CA MET A 33 -8.95 5.76 -12.41
C MET A 33 -9.58 5.42 -13.77
N ALA A 34 -8.77 4.97 -14.73
CA ALA A 34 -9.26 4.57 -16.05
C ALA A 34 -10.23 3.38 -15.97
N MET A 35 -9.91 2.38 -15.15
CA MET A 35 -10.79 1.22 -14.91
C MET A 35 -12.09 1.63 -14.22
N GLY A 36 -12.02 2.49 -13.21
CA GLY A 36 -13.20 2.99 -12.50
C GLY A 36 -14.15 3.76 -13.42
N ILE A 37 -13.63 4.63 -14.28
CA ILE A 37 -14.42 5.37 -15.24
C ILE A 37 -14.97 4.43 -16.33
N GLY A 38 -14.14 3.57 -16.92
CA GLY A 38 -14.53 2.70 -18.02
C GLY A 38 -15.61 1.67 -17.63
N PHE A 39 -15.38 0.93 -16.55
CA PHE A 39 -16.36 -0.07 -16.08
C PHE A 39 -17.55 0.59 -15.38
N GLY A 40 -17.36 1.74 -14.73
CA GLY A 40 -18.45 2.54 -14.19
C GLY A 40 -19.37 3.05 -15.30
N TYR A 41 -18.81 3.55 -16.40
CA TYR A 41 -19.59 3.96 -17.57
C TYR A 41 -20.40 2.80 -18.14
N TYR A 42 -19.81 1.60 -18.25
CA TYR A 42 -20.50 0.40 -18.69
C TYR A 42 -21.62 -0.03 -17.74
N ALA A 43 -21.39 -0.01 -16.43
CA ALA A 43 -22.35 -0.43 -15.41
C ALA A 43 -23.57 0.50 -15.30
N TYR A 44 -23.37 1.81 -15.52
CA TYR A 44 -24.43 2.83 -15.47
C TYR A 44 -24.93 3.25 -16.86
N TYR A 45 -24.68 2.41 -17.87
CA TYR A 45 -25.15 2.66 -19.22
C TYR A 45 -26.64 2.42 -19.32
N ASP A 46 -27.44 3.49 -19.41
CA ASP A 46 -28.89 3.43 -19.60
C ASP A 46 -29.24 4.11 -20.93
N PRO A 47 -29.65 3.33 -21.98
CA PRO A 47 -29.89 3.85 -23.30
C PRO A 47 -31.11 4.79 -23.37
N THR A 48 -31.95 4.83 -22.34
CA THR A 48 -33.17 5.64 -22.30
C THR A 48 -32.95 7.08 -21.82
N MET A 49 -31.85 7.36 -21.15
CA MET A 49 -31.54 8.67 -20.56
C MET A 49 -30.38 9.41 -21.24
N MET A 50 -29.76 8.86 -22.28
CA MET A 50 -28.58 9.44 -22.90
C MET A 50 -28.92 10.28 -24.14
N GLU A 51 -29.12 11.56 -23.97
CA GLU A 51 -29.02 12.53 -25.09
C GLU A 51 -27.56 12.89 -25.40
N HIS A 52 -26.65 12.87 -24.41
CA HIS A 52 -25.21 13.17 -24.57
C HIS A 52 -24.32 12.19 -23.82
N LEU A 53 -23.07 12.00 -24.32
CA LEU A 53 -22.03 11.15 -23.72
C LEU A 53 -21.69 11.50 -22.26
N PHE A 54 -21.95 12.75 -21.85
CA PHE A 54 -21.66 13.26 -20.50
C PHE A 54 -22.86 13.16 -19.53
N ASP A 55 -24.04 12.74 -20.01
CA ASP A 55 -25.25 12.61 -19.17
C ASP A 55 -25.26 11.33 -18.31
N ASN A 56 -24.18 10.55 -18.36
CA ASN A 56 -24.08 9.34 -17.56
C ASN A 56 -23.89 9.68 -16.08
N ARG A 57 -24.69 9.04 -15.23
CA ARG A 57 -24.65 9.17 -13.76
C ARG A 57 -23.25 8.99 -13.16
N ILE A 58 -22.33 8.29 -13.87
CA ILE A 58 -20.95 8.09 -13.42
C ILE A 58 -20.19 9.41 -13.25
N PHE A 59 -20.42 10.40 -14.11
CA PHE A 59 -19.73 11.68 -14.03
C PHE A 59 -20.16 12.49 -12.80
N SER A 60 -21.44 12.47 -12.44
CA SER A 60 -21.91 13.13 -11.23
C SER A 60 -21.41 12.41 -9.97
N LEU A 61 -21.34 11.09 -9.97
CA LEU A 61 -20.75 10.30 -8.88
C LEU A 61 -19.24 10.54 -8.76
N PHE A 62 -18.54 10.64 -9.88
CA PHE A 62 -17.10 10.93 -9.89
C PHE A 62 -16.80 12.30 -9.28
N VAL A 63 -17.53 13.34 -9.70
CA VAL A 63 -17.38 14.69 -9.15
C VAL A 63 -17.68 14.71 -7.65
N LYS A 64 -18.79 14.09 -7.23
CA LYS A 64 -19.18 14.01 -5.81
C LYS A 64 -18.13 13.29 -4.97
N ASN A 65 -17.66 12.12 -5.42
CA ASN A 65 -16.64 11.35 -4.69
C ASN A 65 -15.30 12.09 -4.65
N THR A 66 -14.89 12.75 -5.74
CA THR A 66 -13.69 13.58 -5.76
C THR A 66 -13.78 14.72 -4.76
N TYR A 67 -14.91 15.41 -4.71
CA TYR A 67 -15.14 16.48 -3.74
C TYR A 67 -15.09 15.97 -2.30
N THR A 68 -15.74 14.85 -2.00
CA THR A 68 -15.73 14.23 -0.67
C THR A 68 -14.30 13.85 -0.23
N VAL A 69 -13.49 13.31 -1.14
CA VAL A 69 -12.09 12.99 -0.84
C VAL A 69 -11.25 14.26 -0.60
N MET A 70 -11.49 15.33 -1.37
CA MET A 70 -10.75 16.59 -1.21
C MET A 70 -11.13 17.35 0.06
N ASP A 71 -12.37 17.22 0.53
CA ASP A 71 -12.87 17.86 1.75
C ASP A 71 -12.51 17.06 3.02
N ASN A 72 -11.85 15.93 2.87
CA ASN A 72 -11.48 15.06 3.99
C ASN A 72 -10.23 15.59 4.70
N ASN A 73 -10.37 15.89 6.00
CA ASN A 73 -9.28 16.38 6.86
C ASN A 73 -8.13 15.37 7.01
N VAL A 74 -8.41 14.07 6.88
CA VAL A 74 -7.40 13.01 6.96
C VAL A 74 -6.40 13.09 5.81
N LEU A 75 -6.81 13.64 4.66
CA LEU A 75 -5.91 13.81 3.52
C LEU A 75 -4.72 14.73 3.85
N THR A 76 -4.90 15.69 4.75
CA THR A 76 -3.83 16.58 5.23
C THR A 76 -2.81 15.84 6.10
N ALA A 77 -3.23 14.80 6.82
CA ALA A 77 -2.33 14.00 7.65
C ALA A 77 -1.36 13.14 6.83
N VAL A 78 -1.74 12.71 5.61
CA VAL A 78 -0.92 11.84 4.76
C VAL A 78 0.42 12.48 4.37
N PRO A 79 0.50 13.73 3.87
CA PRO A 79 1.78 14.38 3.58
C PRO A 79 2.67 14.55 4.81
N LEU A 80 2.07 14.89 5.96
CA LEU A 80 2.82 15.04 7.22
C LEU A 80 3.40 13.71 7.68
N PHE A 81 2.65 12.63 7.55
CA PHE A 81 3.09 11.29 7.88
C PHE A 81 4.22 10.81 6.96
N LEU A 82 4.12 11.07 5.64
CA LEU A 82 5.19 10.79 4.69
C LEU A 82 6.44 11.61 4.98
N PHE A 83 6.30 12.88 5.33
CA PHE A 83 7.41 13.74 5.71
C PHE A 83 8.13 13.23 6.97
N MET A 84 7.37 12.83 7.99
CA MET A 84 7.92 12.21 9.20
C MET A 84 8.69 10.92 8.86
N GLY A 85 8.11 10.04 8.05
CA GLY A 85 8.76 8.80 7.60
C GLY A 85 10.08 9.06 6.89
N TYR A 86 10.11 10.05 5.98
CA TYR A 86 11.31 10.44 5.26
C TYR A 86 12.38 11.03 6.19
N LEU A 87 12.01 11.84 7.18
CA LEU A 87 12.95 12.36 8.18
C LEU A 87 13.58 11.24 9.00
N VAL A 88 12.79 10.27 9.46
CA VAL A 88 13.28 9.12 10.24
C VAL A 88 14.23 8.25 9.40
N GLU A 89 13.93 8.07 8.11
CA GLU A 89 14.80 7.36 7.17
C GLU A 89 16.16 8.08 7.01
N ARG A 90 16.13 9.40 6.77
CA ARG A 90 17.34 10.21 6.59
C ARG A 90 18.18 10.36 7.84
N ALA A 91 17.58 10.33 9.01
CA ALA A 91 18.27 10.41 10.29
C ALA A 91 19.16 9.19 10.61
N GLY A 92 19.11 8.12 9.80
CA GLY A 92 19.90 6.91 10.00
C GLY A 92 19.56 6.14 11.29
N ILE A 93 18.40 6.42 11.88
CA ILE A 93 17.92 5.83 13.13
C ILE A 93 17.74 4.32 12.96
N VAL A 94 17.28 3.88 11.79
CA VAL A 94 16.99 2.47 11.48
C VAL A 94 18.22 1.60 11.62
N ALA A 95 19.37 2.04 11.08
CA ALA A 95 20.62 1.30 11.21
C ALA A 95 21.07 1.17 12.67
N LYS A 96 21.00 2.25 13.44
CA LYS A 96 21.32 2.25 14.87
C LYS A 96 20.38 1.34 15.66
N LEU A 97 19.08 1.38 15.36
CA LEU A 97 18.07 0.55 15.98
C LEU A 97 18.33 -0.94 15.69
N PHE A 98 18.61 -1.29 14.44
CA PHE A 98 18.94 -2.67 14.05
C PHE A 98 20.16 -3.19 14.83
N PHE A 99 21.22 -2.42 14.92
CA PHE A 99 22.42 -2.81 15.68
C PHE A 99 22.15 -2.93 17.18
N ALA A 100 21.37 -2.01 17.75
CA ALA A 100 21.02 -2.05 19.17
C ALA A 100 20.17 -3.28 19.51
N ILE A 101 19.14 -3.57 18.72
CA ILE A 101 18.28 -4.75 18.93
C ILE A 101 19.09 -6.05 18.72
N ARG A 102 19.97 -6.09 17.72
CA ARG A 102 20.87 -7.23 17.51
C ARG A 102 21.77 -7.47 18.72
N LEU A 103 22.30 -6.43 19.31
CA LEU A 103 23.14 -6.52 20.50
C LEU A 103 22.33 -7.00 21.71
N ALA A 104 21.13 -6.50 21.90
CA ALA A 104 20.23 -6.93 22.97
C ALA A 104 19.79 -8.41 22.79
N ALA A 105 19.52 -8.81 21.55
CA ALA A 105 19.10 -10.16 21.22
C ALA A 105 20.24 -11.18 21.05
N HIS A 106 21.49 -10.84 21.35
CA HIS A 106 22.65 -11.70 21.06
C HIS A 106 22.59 -13.10 21.73
N ARG A 107 21.83 -13.23 22.81
CA ARG A 107 21.62 -14.51 23.51
C ARG A 107 20.56 -15.42 22.87
N LEU A 108 19.78 -14.90 21.92
CA LEU A 108 18.72 -15.65 21.26
C LEU A 108 19.30 -16.40 20.05
N PRO A 109 18.85 -17.65 19.79
CA PRO A 109 19.12 -18.30 18.54
C PRO A 109 18.49 -17.47 17.41
N ALA A 110 19.17 -17.33 16.28
CA ALA A 110 18.75 -16.49 15.15
C ALA A 110 18.60 -14.98 15.47
N SER A 111 19.47 -14.46 16.35
CA SER A 111 19.43 -13.06 16.83
C SER A 111 19.32 -12.01 15.71
N MET A 112 19.99 -12.22 14.59
CA MET A 112 19.93 -11.32 13.44
C MET A 112 18.56 -11.29 12.76
N ALA A 113 17.92 -12.45 12.63
CA ALA A 113 16.60 -12.58 12.05
C ALA A 113 15.54 -11.90 12.92
N VAL A 114 15.62 -12.10 14.24
CA VAL A 114 14.74 -11.46 15.21
C VAL A 114 14.95 -9.93 15.20
N ALA A 115 16.19 -9.48 15.19
CA ALA A 115 16.51 -8.05 15.13
C ALA A 115 15.99 -7.41 13.83
N ALA A 116 16.16 -8.08 12.69
CA ALA A 116 15.63 -7.59 11.42
C ALA A 116 14.12 -7.49 11.43
N LEU A 117 13.42 -8.53 11.91
CA LEU A 117 11.96 -8.55 11.98
C LEU A 117 11.42 -7.42 12.86
N ILE A 118 11.93 -7.28 14.08
CA ILE A 118 11.50 -6.24 15.02
C ILE A 118 11.79 -4.84 14.46
N THR A 119 12.98 -4.63 13.90
CA THR A 119 13.34 -3.32 13.33
C THR A 119 12.48 -2.99 12.13
N CYS A 120 12.25 -3.93 11.21
CA CYS A 120 11.36 -3.75 10.07
C CYS A 120 9.95 -3.39 10.53
N THR A 121 9.40 -4.12 11.50
CA THR A 121 8.06 -3.89 12.02
C THR A 121 7.93 -2.51 12.66
N LEU A 122 8.83 -2.14 13.57
CA LEU A 122 8.83 -0.82 14.23
C LEU A 122 8.98 0.32 13.23
N PHE A 123 9.87 0.16 12.25
CA PHE A 123 10.09 1.20 11.25
C PHE A 123 8.94 1.29 10.24
N SER A 124 8.35 0.16 9.86
CA SER A 124 7.20 0.13 8.97
C SER A 124 5.95 0.75 9.62
N THR A 125 5.75 0.56 10.94
CA THR A 125 4.67 1.25 11.67
C THR A 125 4.86 2.76 11.67
N ALA A 126 6.11 3.21 11.86
CA ALA A 126 6.43 4.65 11.91
C ALA A 126 6.33 5.33 10.53
N THR A 127 6.64 4.63 9.43
CA THR A 127 6.64 5.22 8.07
C THR A 127 5.38 4.91 7.28
N GLY A 128 4.69 3.81 7.58
CA GLY A 128 3.53 3.33 6.83
C GLY A 128 3.82 2.91 5.39
N ILE A 129 5.09 2.87 4.95
CA ILE A 129 5.48 2.60 3.58
C ILE A 129 6.31 1.32 3.52
N ILE A 130 5.68 0.19 3.10
CA ILE A 130 6.36 -1.11 3.00
C ILE A 130 7.61 -1.04 2.12
N GLY A 131 7.48 -0.45 0.93
CA GLY A 131 8.54 -0.44 -0.07
C GLY A 131 9.83 0.21 0.42
N ALA A 132 9.75 1.35 1.10
CA ALA A 132 10.89 2.05 1.66
C ALA A 132 11.60 1.21 2.74
N VAL A 133 10.82 0.60 3.63
CA VAL A 133 11.34 -0.22 4.73
C VAL A 133 12.03 -1.48 4.22
N VAL A 134 11.38 -2.21 3.31
CA VAL A 134 11.94 -3.44 2.72
C VAL A 134 13.21 -3.13 1.95
N THR A 135 13.25 -2.04 1.19
CA THR A 135 14.44 -1.64 0.44
C THR A 135 15.59 -1.26 1.38
N LEU A 136 15.34 -0.41 2.37
CA LEU A 136 16.36 0.03 3.32
C LEU A 136 16.92 -1.15 4.13
N MET A 137 16.05 -1.98 4.69
CA MET A 137 16.47 -3.15 5.46
C MET A 137 17.06 -4.25 4.57
N GLY A 138 16.63 -4.35 3.32
CA GLY A 138 17.26 -5.18 2.32
C GLY A 138 18.72 -4.80 2.08
N LEU A 139 19.05 -3.52 2.05
CA LEU A 139 20.42 -3.04 1.91
C LEU A 139 21.25 -3.21 3.18
N LEU A 140 20.65 -3.09 4.37
CA LEU A 140 21.34 -3.13 5.66
C LEU A 140 21.40 -4.55 6.25
N ALA A 141 20.26 -5.21 6.41
CA ALA A 141 20.16 -6.46 7.15
C ALA A 141 20.45 -7.69 6.29
N TRP A 142 20.03 -7.69 5.03
CA TRP A 142 20.21 -8.84 4.14
C TRP A 142 21.68 -9.25 3.96
N PRO A 143 22.62 -8.35 3.59
CA PRO A 143 24.04 -8.74 3.45
C PRO A 143 24.64 -9.18 4.78
N ALA A 144 24.20 -8.61 5.91
CA ALA A 144 24.67 -9.00 7.24
C ALA A 144 24.19 -10.43 7.59
N MET A 145 22.93 -10.77 7.29
CA MET A 145 22.38 -12.10 7.52
C MET A 145 23.03 -13.16 6.62
N VAL A 146 23.24 -12.86 5.35
CA VAL A 146 23.93 -13.78 4.42
C VAL A 146 25.37 -14.05 4.85
N LYS A 147 26.12 -13.02 5.31
CA LYS A 147 27.46 -13.17 5.86
C LYS A 147 27.49 -14.00 7.15
N ALA A 148 26.41 -13.97 7.92
CA ALA A 148 26.26 -14.78 9.12
C ALA A 148 25.82 -16.23 8.85
N GLY A 149 25.69 -16.62 7.57
CA GLY A 149 25.37 -18.01 7.18
C GLY A 149 23.87 -18.31 7.06
N TYR A 150 23.00 -17.30 7.08
CA TYR A 150 21.57 -17.50 6.86
C TYR A 150 21.27 -17.81 5.40
N ASP A 151 20.28 -18.68 5.15
CA ASP A 151 19.78 -18.92 3.80
C ASP A 151 19.22 -17.63 3.17
N LYS A 152 19.55 -17.40 1.91
CA LYS A 152 19.15 -16.19 1.19
C LYS A 152 17.63 -16.02 1.10
N LYS A 153 16.91 -17.14 0.88
CA LYS A 153 15.44 -17.16 0.81
C LYS A 153 14.80 -16.80 2.15
N PHE A 154 15.35 -17.36 3.22
CA PHE A 154 14.90 -17.08 4.58
C PHE A 154 15.14 -15.62 4.98
N ALA A 155 16.33 -15.07 4.69
CA ALA A 155 16.68 -13.69 5.00
C ALA A 155 15.76 -12.69 4.25
N SER A 156 15.51 -12.92 2.96
CA SER A 156 14.60 -12.06 2.19
C SER A 156 13.16 -12.16 2.68
N GLY A 157 12.70 -13.37 3.02
CA GLY A 157 11.36 -13.60 3.55
C GLY A 157 11.10 -12.85 4.86
N ILE A 158 12.07 -12.83 5.78
CA ILE A 158 11.97 -12.11 7.06
C ILE A 158 11.85 -10.59 6.84
N ILE A 159 12.65 -10.02 5.95
CA ILE A 159 12.61 -8.59 5.67
C ILE A 159 11.27 -8.18 5.05
N CYS A 160 10.80 -8.96 4.07
CA CYS A 160 9.51 -8.70 3.45
C CYS A 160 8.35 -8.85 4.44
N SER A 161 8.34 -9.91 5.25
CA SER A 161 7.29 -10.13 6.24
C SER A 161 7.28 -9.05 7.32
N GLY A 162 8.45 -8.63 7.80
CA GLY A 162 8.58 -7.54 8.78
C GLY A 162 8.06 -6.21 8.23
N GLY A 163 8.34 -5.91 6.97
CA GLY A 163 7.80 -4.73 6.29
C GLY A 163 6.27 -4.76 6.18
N CYS A 164 5.69 -5.91 5.84
CA CYS A 164 4.25 -6.07 5.76
C CYS A 164 3.55 -6.00 7.13
N LEU A 165 4.16 -6.59 8.18
CA LEU A 165 3.61 -6.55 9.54
C LEU A 165 3.43 -5.13 10.08
N GLY A 166 4.31 -4.21 9.71
CA GLY A 166 4.23 -2.84 10.19
C GLY A 166 2.99 -2.07 9.77
N ILE A 167 2.36 -2.43 8.65
CA ILE A 167 1.09 -1.81 8.23
C ILE A 167 -0.08 -2.28 9.07
N LEU A 168 -0.01 -3.49 9.63
CA LEU A 168 -1.07 -4.06 10.46
C LEU A 168 -1.10 -3.49 11.89
N ILE A 169 0.00 -2.85 12.31
CA ILE A 169 0.14 -2.34 13.68
C ILE A 169 -0.18 -0.83 13.68
N PRO A 170 -1.11 -0.35 14.53
CA PRO A 170 -1.34 1.08 14.70
C PRO A 170 -0.10 1.80 15.29
N PRO A 171 0.18 3.05 14.89
CA PRO A 171 -0.53 3.92 13.96
C PRO A 171 -0.12 3.67 12.50
N SER A 172 -0.99 3.07 11.72
CA SER A 172 -0.77 2.90 10.29
C SER A 172 -1.64 3.87 9.49
N ILE A 173 -1.19 4.26 8.30
CA ILE A 173 -2.00 5.06 7.37
C ILE A 173 -3.36 4.40 7.11
N CYS A 174 -3.39 3.07 7.06
CA CYS A 174 -4.62 2.31 6.86
C CYS A 174 -5.64 2.55 7.99
N LEU A 175 -5.20 2.56 9.25
CA LEU A 175 -6.08 2.79 10.41
C LEU A 175 -6.53 4.24 10.52
N LEU A 176 -5.65 5.18 10.21
CA LEU A 176 -6.00 6.59 10.17
C LEU A 176 -7.13 6.85 9.16
N TYR A 177 -7.07 6.19 7.99
CA TYR A 177 -8.06 6.33 6.92
C TYR A 177 -9.36 5.59 7.21
N THR A 178 -9.31 4.42 7.90
CA THR A 178 -10.52 3.63 8.22
C THR A 178 -11.24 4.09 9.47
N SER A 179 -10.57 4.69 10.45
CA SER A 179 -11.23 5.23 11.64
C SER A 179 -12.09 6.46 11.31
N ASP A 180 -11.65 7.30 10.37
CA ASP A 180 -12.42 8.44 9.90
C ASP A 180 -13.71 8.01 9.18
N ALA A 181 -13.67 6.93 8.42
CA ALA A 181 -14.85 6.35 7.77
C ALA A 181 -15.85 5.72 8.77
N ALA A 182 -15.42 5.40 9.99
CA ALA A 182 -16.29 4.86 11.05
C ALA A 182 -16.96 5.96 11.87
N ASP A 183 -16.36 7.15 11.95
CA ASP A 183 -16.93 8.31 12.67
C ASP A 183 -18.01 9.02 11.83
N ASP A 184 -18.08 8.77 10.51
CA ASP A 184 -19.08 9.32 9.58
C ASP A 184 -20.36 8.44 9.47
N LEU A 185 -20.50 7.36 10.25
CA LEU A 185 -21.68 6.47 10.31
C LEU A 185 -22.49 6.69 11.60
#